data_f299120a32d34bb5748dd662456d4468
#
_entry.id   f299120a32d34bb5748dd662456d4468
#
_cell.length_a   1.000
_cell.length_b   1.000
_cell.length_c   1.000
_cell.angle_alpha   90.00
_cell.angle_beta   90.00
_cell.angle_gamma   90.00
#
_symmetry.space_group_name_H-M   'P 1'
#
loop_
_entity.id
_entity.type
_entity.pdbx_description
1 polymer ?
#
loop_
_entity_poly.entity_id
_entity_poly.type
_entity_poly.pdbx_seq_one_letter_code
_entity_poly.pdbx_strand_id
1 'polypeptide(L)'
;MDVHLRDLRYFVAVAEELHFTRAAERLYVSQPALSKQIRVLERQLGFPLFDRRPGGPVLTAQGEALLPRARQLLAAWQDALGAARAAGPAVALTVGMQTAVGRDVQRDVLSGFRDRGWRITLRLVPWEDPSAGLADGTSDLAFVWLPLPGAGLATRTLARERRWVALPAGHRLADRSEVDFAELGDEPFVALPRSAGPLRDFWLATEARGGREPRVGAEAASPDEVFEAVVSGQGVVLIAEGNVGLYRRSDLVHRPVRGLPAADLAIAWRADDHRPEVAELVAALTRGGHPQPGG
;
A
#
# COMPACT_ATOMS: atom_id res chain seq x y z
N MET A 1 -10.53 22.43 -35.00
CA MET A 1 -9.54 22.27 -33.92
C MET A 1 -9.94 21.02 -33.16
N ASP A 2 -9.09 20.00 -33.15
CA ASP A 2 -9.41 18.70 -32.55
C ASP A 2 -8.37 18.38 -31.44
N VAL A 3 -8.48 19.10 -30.32
CA VAL A 3 -7.59 18.97 -29.16
C VAL A 3 -8.20 17.98 -28.16
N HIS A 4 -7.44 16.97 -27.81
CA HIS A 4 -7.87 15.94 -26.88
C HIS A 4 -7.44 16.23 -25.43
N LEU A 5 -8.17 15.73 -24.45
CA LEU A 5 -7.78 15.81 -23.03
C LEU A 5 -6.39 15.24 -22.75
N ARG A 6 -5.96 14.24 -23.52
CA ARG A 6 -4.60 13.70 -23.46
C ARG A 6 -3.55 14.75 -23.76
N ASP A 7 -3.80 15.60 -24.74
CA ASP A 7 -2.85 16.63 -25.18
C ASP A 7 -2.71 17.71 -24.10
N LEU A 8 -3.83 18.06 -23.44
CA LEU A 8 -3.81 18.94 -22.27
C LEU A 8 -3.04 18.32 -21.09
N ARG A 9 -3.17 17.02 -20.82
CA ARG A 9 -2.37 16.32 -19.78
C ARG A 9 -0.88 16.40 -20.09
N TYR A 10 -0.51 16.21 -21.35
CA TYR A 10 0.88 16.29 -21.79
C TYR A 10 1.43 17.70 -21.62
N PHE A 11 0.67 18.70 -22.01
CA PHE A 11 1.02 20.11 -21.82
C PHE A 11 1.23 20.45 -20.34
N VAL A 12 0.27 20.11 -19.48
CA VAL A 12 0.36 20.38 -18.03
C VAL A 12 1.57 19.67 -17.41
N ALA A 13 1.84 18.41 -17.75
CA ALA A 13 2.98 17.67 -17.22
C ALA A 13 4.32 18.32 -17.64
N VAL A 14 4.48 18.74 -18.90
CA VAL A 14 5.70 19.44 -19.34
C VAL A 14 5.84 20.80 -18.67
N ALA A 15 4.72 21.52 -18.46
CA ALA A 15 4.70 22.83 -17.80
C ALA A 15 5.09 22.74 -16.31
N GLU A 16 4.75 21.64 -15.63
CA GLU A 16 5.08 21.42 -14.23
C GLU A 16 6.53 20.94 -14.02
N GLU A 17 7.00 20.07 -14.90
CA GLU A 17 8.36 19.52 -14.80
C GLU A 17 9.43 20.46 -15.38
N LEU A 18 9.05 21.35 -16.29
CA LEU A 18 9.95 22.17 -17.14
C LEU A 18 11.10 21.35 -17.73
N HIS A 19 10.80 20.05 -18.01
CA HIS A 19 11.77 19.08 -18.51
C HIS A 19 11.05 17.94 -19.26
N PHE A 20 11.28 17.82 -20.57
CA PHE A 20 10.58 16.82 -21.39
C PHE A 20 10.83 15.35 -20.95
N THR A 21 12.05 15.03 -20.51
CA THR A 21 12.37 13.65 -20.09
C THR A 21 11.61 13.29 -18.80
N ARG A 22 11.66 14.13 -17.76
CA ARG A 22 10.94 13.90 -16.52
C ARG A 22 9.42 13.84 -16.72
N ALA A 23 8.88 14.75 -17.56
CA ALA A 23 7.46 14.71 -17.91
C ALA A 23 7.08 13.41 -18.64
N ALA A 24 7.94 12.91 -19.53
CA ALA A 24 7.71 11.66 -20.25
C ALA A 24 7.74 10.44 -19.30
N GLU A 25 8.70 10.39 -18.38
CA GLU A 25 8.77 9.37 -17.32
C GLU A 25 7.52 9.38 -16.44
N ARG A 26 7.08 10.54 -15.98
CA ARG A 26 5.85 10.71 -15.19
C ARG A 26 4.58 10.24 -15.94
N LEU A 27 4.58 10.40 -17.26
CA LEU A 27 3.46 10.03 -18.13
C LEU A 27 3.56 8.61 -18.70
N TYR A 28 4.66 7.88 -18.39
CA TYR A 28 4.94 6.55 -18.92
C TYR A 28 4.95 6.49 -20.46
N VAL A 29 5.53 7.50 -21.10
CA VAL A 29 5.71 7.57 -22.54
C VAL A 29 7.16 7.88 -22.92
N SER A 30 7.55 7.64 -24.18
CA SER A 30 8.88 8.05 -24.62
C SER A 30 8.97 9.56 -24.82
N GLN A 31 10.12 10.15 -24.48
CA GLN A 31 10.35 11.59 -24.66
C GLN A 31 10.12 12.06 -26.11
N PRO A 32 10.56 11.33 -27.17
CA PRO A 32 10.26 11.73 -28.55
C PRO A 32 8.76 11.76 -28.85
N ALA A 33 7.98 10.80 -28.32
CA ALA A 33 6.54 10.77 -28.48
C ALA A 33 5.86 11.98 -27.81
N LEU A 34 6.24 12.29 -26.57
CA LEU A 34 5.73 13.46 -25.84
C LEU A 34 6.05 14.76 -26.59
N SER A 35 7.33 14.93 -27.01
CA SER A 35 7.75 16.11 -27.77
C SER A 35 7.01 16.26 -29.11
N LYS A 36 6.73 15.15 -29.79
CA LYS A 36 5.92 15.15 -31.02
C LYS A 36 4.49 15.61 -30.75
N GLN A 37 3.86 15.11 -29.68
CA GLN A 37 2.47 15.47 -29.34
C GLN A 37 2.34 16.94 -28.92
N ILE A 38 3.29 17.48 -28.16
CA ILE A 38 3.31 18.92 -27.84
C ILE A 38 3.38 19.77 -29.11
N ARG A 39 4.24 19.42 -30.09
CA ARG A 39 4.29 20.13 -31.38
C ARG A 39 2.99 20.01 -32.19
N VAL A 40 2.30 18.86 -32.09
CA VAL A 40 0.99 18.69 -32.72
C VAL A 40 -0.01 19.61 -32.08
N LEU A 41 -0.06 19.67 -30.74
CA LEU A 41 -0.95 20.57 -30.01
C LEU A 41 -0.69 22.03 -30.36
N GLU A 42 0.57 22.48 -30.35
CA GLU A 42 0.96 23.87 -30.71
C GLU A 42 0.50 24.23 -32.15
N ARG A 43 0.66 23.31 -33.09
CA ARG A 43 0.18 23.52 -34.47
C ARG A 43 -1.35 23.63 -34.55
N GLN A 44 -2.08 22.82 -33.79
CA GLN A 44 -3.55 22.89 -33.75
C GLN A 44 -4.06 24.16 -33.10
N LEU A 45 -3.34 24.68 -32.11
CA LEU A 45 -3.64 25.92 -31.42
C LEU A 45 -3.24 27.17 -32.27
N GLY A 46 -2.25 27.02 -33.15
CA GLY A 46 -1.74 28.10 -33.97
C GLY A 46 -0.71 29.01 -33.27
N PHE A 47 -0.26 28.63 -32.09
CA PHE A 47 0.76 29.34 -31.33
C PHE A 47 1.60 28.38 -30.49
N PRO A 48 2.87 28.75 -30.17
CA PRO A 48 3.73 27.96 -29.32
C PRO A 48 3.30 28.07 -27.84
N LEU A 49 3.41 26.96 -27.12
CA LEU A 49 3.20 26.88 -25.65
C LEU A 49 4.52 26.95 -24.88
N PHE A 50 5.61 26.52 -25.51
CA PHE A 50 6.95 26.51 -24.95
C PHE A 50 7.99 27.16 -25.84
N ASP A 51 8.84 28.00 -25.25
CA ASP A 51 10.11 28.41 -25.82
C ASP A 51 11.16 27.34 -25.48
N ARG A 52 11.91 26.89 -26.49
CA ARG A 52 13.03 25.95 -26.32
C ARG A 52 14.32 26.71 -26.08
N ARG A 53 14.81 26.70 -24.85
CA ARG A 53 16.05 27.38 -24.46
C ARG A 53 17.14 26.36 -24.07
N PRO A 54 18.44 26.73 -24.17
CA PRO A 54 19.50 25.98 -23.50
C PRO A 54 19.18 25.96 -21.99
N GLY A 55 18.90 24.83 -21.41
CA GLY A 55 18.47 24.69 -20.01
C GLY A 55 17.06 24.18 -19.80
N GLY A 56 16.28 24.02 -20.85
CA GLY A 56 14.94 23.41 -20.80
C GLY A 56 13.82 24.27 -21.39
N PRO A 57 12.62 23.72 -21.50
CA PRO A 57 11.45 24.45 -21.98
C PRO A 57 11.01 25.49 -20.95
N VAL A 58 10.61 26.67 -21.43
CA VAL A 58 9.99 27.74 -20.64
C VAL A 58 8.64 28.03 -21.27
N LEU A 59 7.62 28.29 -20.46
CA LEU A 59 6.31 28.66 -20.98
C LEU A 59 6.38 29.98 -21.76
N THR A 60 5.65 30.03 -22.87
CA THR A 60 5.34 31.31 -23.54
C THR A 60 4.22 32.05 -22.78
N ALA A 61 3.96 33.31 -23.07
CA ALA A 61 2.82 34.03 -22.49
C ALA A 61 1.50 33.31 -22.76
N GLN A 62 1.35 32.69 -23.93
CA GLN A 62 0.17 31.90 -24.29
C GLN A 62 0.13 30.59 -23.46
N GLY A 63 1.27 29.94 -23.22
CA GLY A 63 1.40 28.78 -22.36
C GLY A 63 1.02 29.09 -20.90
N GLU A 64 1.52 30.23 -20.38
CA GLU A 64 1.18 30.69 -19.02
C GLU A 64 -0.31 30.98 -18.87
N ALA A 65 -0.93 31.60 -19.87
CA ALA A 65 -2.36 31.89 -19.86
C ALA A 65 -3.22 30.62 -19.99
N LEU A 66 -2.79 29.63 -20.76
CA LEU A 66 -3.50 28.36 -20.97
C LEU A 66 -3.38 27.41 -19.79
N LEU A 67 -2.25 27.39 -19.07
CA LEU A 67 -1.96 26.41 -18.02
C LEU A 67 -3.05 26.32 -16.93
N PRO A 68 -3.50 27.42 -16.30
CA PRO A 68 -4.55 27.34 -15.29
C PRO A 68 -5.87 26.85 -15.86
N ARG A 69 -6.18 27.17 -17.11
CA ARG A 69 -7.41 26.72 -17.78
C ARG A 69 -7.35 25.24 -18.15
N ALA A 70 -6.21 24.76 -18.61
CA ALA A 70 -6.01 23.35 -18.89
C ALA A 70 -6.16 22.51 -17.60
N ARG A 71 -5.62 22.97 -16.47
CA ARG A 71 -5.81 22.33 -15.16
C ARG A 71 -7.29 22.30 -14.76
N GLN A 72 -8.00 23.41 -14.91
CA GLN A 72 -9.43 23.49 -14.60
C GLN A 72 -10.26 22.53 -15.46
N LEU A 73 -9.98 22.43 -16.76
CA LEU A 73 -10.66 21.50 -17.66
C LEU A 73 -10.41 20.03 -17.29
N LEU A 74 -9.17 19.69 -16.95
CA LEU A 74 -8.82 18.34 -16.51
C LEU A 74 -9.50 17.98 -15.19
N ALA A 75 -9.56 18.92 -14.24
CA ALA A 75 -10.28 18.74 -12.98
C ALA A 75 -11.79 18.58 -13.22
N ALA A 76 -12.41 19.48 -13.99
CA ALA A 76 -13.83 19.40 -14.32
C ALA A 76 -14.21 18.09 -15.03
N TRP A 77 -13.32 17.57 -15.88
CA TRP A 77 -13.53 16.25 -16.48
C TRP A 77 -13.51 15.12 -15.45
N GLN A 78 -12.59 15.14 -14.48
CA GLN A 78 -12.57 14.17 -13.39
C GLN A 78 -13.84 14.27 -12.53
N ASP A 79 -14.30 15.46 -12.22
CA ASP A 79 -15.54 15.70 -11.47
C ASP A 79 -16.76 15.16 -12.25
N ALA A 80 -16.83 15.41 -13.56
CA ALA A 80 -17.90 14.90 -14.41
C ALA A 80 -17.91 13.35 -14.46
N LEU A 81 -16.74 12.72 -14.55
CA LEU A 81 -16.62 11.25 -14.47
C LEU A 81 -17.04 10.74 -13.10
N GLY A 82 -16.68 11.44 -12.02
CA GLY A 82 -17.12 11.13 -10.67
C GLY A 82 -18.64 11.19 -10.54
N ALA A 83 -19.26 12.27 -11.03
CA ALA A 83 -20.71 12.43 -11.03
C ALA A 83 -21.42 11.36 -11.86
N ALA A 84 -20.90 11.03 -13.04
CA ALA A 84 -21.47 9.98 -13.90
C ALA A 84 -21.38 8.59 -13.23
N ARG A 85 -20.28 8.28 -12.57
CA ARG A 85 -20.12 7.05 -11.79
C ARG A 85 -21.06 6.99 -10.58
N ALA A 86 -21.22 8.12 -9.88
CA ALA A 86 -22.14 8.22 -8.73
C ALA A 86 -23.61 8.07 -9.12
N ALA A 87 -23.98 8.41 -10.37
CA ALA A 87 -25.32 8.20 -10.91
C ALA A 87 -25.59 6.72 -11.31
N GLY A 88 -24.52 5.90 -11.41
CA GLY A 88 -24.64 4.45 -11.65
C GLY A 88 -24.97 3.67 -10.36
N PRO A 89 -25.13 2.33 -10.46
CA PRO A 89 -25.28 1.50 -9.29
C PRO A 89 -24.04 1.66 -8.40
N ALA A 90 -24.26 1.91 -7.10
CA ALA A 90 -23.17 2.15 -6.15
C ALA A 90 -22.24 0.93 -6.12
N VAL A 91 -20.97 1.11 -6.51
CA VAL A 91 -19.95 0.07 -6.36
C VAL A 91 -19.75 -0.19 -4.87
N ALA A 92 -19.94 -1.44 -4.46
CA ALA A 92 -19.71 -1.87 -3.10
C ALA A 92 -18.61 -2.93 -3.08
N LEU A 93 -17.55 -2.68 -2.31
CA LEU A 93 -16.46 -3.64 -2.10
C LEU A 93 -16.20 -3.80 -0.60
N THR A 94 -15.96 -5.03 -0.20
CA THR A 94 -15.50 -5.37 1.15
C THR A 94 -14.00 -5.69 1.10
N VAL A 95 -13.22 -5.00 1.93
CA VAL A 95 -11.78 -5.22 2.06
C VAL A 95 -11.50 -5.85 3.42
N GLY A 96 -11.09 -7.12 3.40
CA GLY A 96 -10.68 -7.85 4.58
C GLY A 96 -9.34 -7.36 5.12
N MET A 97 -9.12 -7.47 6.43
CA MET A 97 -7.85 -7.21 7.08
C MET A 97 -7.77 -7.99 8.37
N GLN A 98 -6.58 -8.42 8.74
CA GLN A 98 -6.34 -9.19 9.98
C GLN A 98 -5.69 -8.34 11.08
N THR A 99 -5.12 -7.21 10.70
CA THR A 99 -4.63 -6.17 11.60
C THR A 99 -5.07 -4.81 11.08
N ALA A 100 -5.10 -3.81 11.95
CA ALA A 100 -5.39 -2.47 11.48
C ALA A 100 -4.38 -2.03 10.41
N VAL A 101 -4.88 -1.54 9.30
CA VAL A 101 -4.07 -1.01 8.21
C VAL A 101 -3.85 0.48 8.48
N GLY A 102 -2.77 0.79 9.23
CA GLY A 102 -2.53 2.14 9.76
C GLY A 102 -1.79 3.09 8.84
N ARG A 103 -1.60 2.74 7.56
CA ARG A 103 -0.81 3.58 6.67
C ARG A 103 -1.67 4.66 6.03
N ASP A 104 -1.20 5.90 6.13
CA ASP A 104 -1.88 7.07 5.58
C ASP A 104 -2.17 6.91 4.09
N VAL A 105 -1.23 6.36 3.32
CA VAL A 105 -1.38 6.12 1.87
C VAL A 105 -2.58 5.23 1.55
N GLN A 106 -2.76 4.09 2.25
CA GLN A 106 -3.93 3.23 2.02
C GLN A 106 -5.23 3.91 2.43
N ARG A 107 -5.18 4.68 3.53
CA ARG A 107 -6.33 5.45 4.01
C ARG A 107 -6.73 6.52 2.99
N ASP A 108 -5.77 7.26 2.45
CA ASP A 108 -6.02 8.31 1.47
C ASP A 108 -6.59 7.74 0.17
N VAL A 109 -6.05 6.61 -0.32
CA VAL A 109 -6.58 5.92 -1.50
C VAL A 109 -8.04 5.49 -1.25
N LEU A 110 -8.32 4.81 -0.13
CA LEU A 110 -9.67 4.37 0.20
C LEU A 110 -10.65 5.53 0.39
N SER A 111 -10.19 6.65 0.97
CA SER A 111 -10.97 7.88 1.07
C SER A 111 -11.32 8.43 -0.30
N GLY A 112 -10.34 8.57 -1.20
CA GLY A 112 -10.56 9.06 -2.56
C GLY A 112 -11.56 8.22 -3.38
N PHE A 113 -11.68 6.91 -3.11
CA PHE A 113 -12.71 6.07 -3.71
C PHE A 113 -14.10 6.34 -3.12
N ARG A 114 -14.21 6.57 -1.80
CA ARG A 114 -15.48 6.97 -1.18
C ARG A 114 -15.98 8.31 -1.70
N ASP A 115 -15.10 9.29 -1.90
CA ASP A 115 -15.43 10.60 -2.48
C ASP A 115 -15.96 10.49 -3.91
N ARG A 116 -15.63 9.40 -4.61
CA ARG A 116 -16.18 9.05 -5.93
C ARG A 116 -17.45 8.22 -5.89
N GLY A 117 -18.07 8.09 -4.71
CA GLY A 117 -19.33 7.38 -4.51
C GLY A 117 -19.21 5.86 -4.34
N TRP A 118 -17.99 5.32 -4.15
CA TRP A 118 -17.83 3.90 -3.85
C TRP A 118 -18.09 3.62 -2.38
N ARG A 119 -18.78 2.53 -2.11
CA ARG A 119 -18.98 2.03 -0.76
C ARG A 119 -17.90 0.99 -0.46
N ILE A 120 -16.86 1.39 0.29
CA ILE A 120 -15.80 0.50 0.73
C ILE A 120 -15.98 0.20 2.20
N THR A 121 -16.21 -1.06 2.52
CA THR A 121 -16.31 -1.58 3.89
C THR A 121 -15.00 -2.25 4.27
N LEU A 122 -14.38 -1.81 5.37
CA LEU A 122 -13.24 -2.52 5.97
C LEU A 122 -13.77 -3.52 6.98
N ARG A 123 -13.34 -4.78 6.85
CA ARG A 123 -13.76 -5.88 7.71
C ARG A 123 -12.55 -6.48 8.42
N LEU A 124 -12.57 -6.48 9.74
CA LEU A 124 -11.59 -7.23 10.53
C LEU A 124 -11.96 -8.72 10.50
N VAL A 125 -11.01 -9.56 10.10
CA VAL A 125 -11.18 -11.01 9.99
C VAL A 125 -10.18 -11.67 10.94
N PRO A 126 -10.61 -12.63 11.78
CA PRO A 126 -9.72 -13.34 12.68
C PRO A 126 -8.63 -14.13 11.92
N TRP A 127 -7.51 -14.40 12.60
CA TRP A 127 -6.37 -15.10 12.00
C TRP A 127 -6.58 -16.59 11.74
N GLU A 128 -7.69 -17.15 12.22
CA GLU A 128 -8.15 -18.50 11.86
C GLU A 128 -8.45 -18.63 10.36
N ASP A 129 -8.84 -17.52 9.72
CA ASP A 129 -8.97 -17.44 8.27
C ASP A 129 -7.80 -16.66 7.66
N PRO A 130 -6.73 -17.34 7.22
CA PRO A 130 -5.57 -16.69 6.65
C PRO A 130 -5.84 -15.96 5.33
N SER A 131 -6.97 -16.26 4.66
CA SER A 131 -7.40 -15.58 3.43
C SER A 131 -8.05 -14.23 3.68
N ALA A 132 -8.30 -13.85 4.93
CA ALA A 132 -8.98 -12.63 5.33
C ALA A 132 -10.35 -12.44 4.65
N GLY A 133 -11.12 -13.53 4.50
CA GLY A 133 -12.46 -13.55 3.91
C GLY A 133 -12.50 -13.71 2.39
N LEU A 134 -11.35 -13.93 1.74
CA LEU A 134 -11.32 -14.12 0.27
C LEU A 134 -11.81 -15.51 -0.13
N ALA A 135 -11.51 -16.54 0.64
CA ALA A 135 -11.84 -17.91 0.32
C ALA A 135 -13.36 -18.19 0.38
N ASP A 136 -14.06 -17.59 1.34
CA ASP A 136 -15.52 -17.73 1.50
C ASP A 136 -16.33 -16.63 0.79
N GLY A 137 -15.65 -15.68 0.13
CA GLY A 137 -16.28 -14.58 -0.60
C GLY A 137 -16.84 -13.46 0.28
N THR A 138 -16.55 -13.45 1.57
CA THR A 138 -16.97 -12.36 2.48
C THR A 138 -16.13 -11.11 2.34
N SER A 139 -14.98 -11.21 1.67
CA SER A 139 -14.17 -10.09 1.22
C SER A 139 -13.94 -10.17 -0.28
N ASP A 140 -13.91 -9.03 -0.94
CA ASP A 140 -13.57 -8.89 -2.37
C ASP A 140 -12.06 -8.74 -2.56
N LEU A 141 -11.42 -7.97 -1.68
CA LEU A 141 -9.98 -7.78 -1.55
C LEU A 141 -9.59 -7.96 -0.09
N ALA A 142 -8.29 -8.16 0.16
CA ALA A 142 -7.80 -8.21 1.53
C ALA A 142 -6.37 -7.64 1.66
N PHE A 143 -6.11 -6.91 2.73
CA PHE A 143 -4.75 -6.63 3.17
C PHE A 143 -4.24 -7.83 3.96
N VAL A 144 -3.14 -8.41 3.50
CA VAL A 144 -2.57 -9.63 4.06
C VAL A 144 -1.06 -9.52 4.22
N TRP A 145 -0.53 -10.25 5.19
CA TRP A 145 0.91 -10.50 5.27
C TRP A 145 1.25 -11.77 4.51
N LEU A 146 2.37 -11.74 3.78
CA LEU A 146 2.86 -12.95 3.11
C LEU A 146 3.77 -13.77 4.07
N PRO A 147 3.81 -15.10 3.90
CA PRO A 147 3.17 -15.92 2.86
C PRO A 147 1.66 -16.12 3.10
N LEU A 148 0.89 -16.06 2.02
CA LEU A 148 -0.55 -16.34 2.05
C LEU A 148 -0.79 -17.78 1.60
N PRO A 149 -1.44 -18.65 2.41
CA PRO A 149 -1.78 -19.99 2.00
C PRO A 149 -2.97 -19.98 1.02
N GLY A 150 -2.99 -20.95 0.13
CA GLY A 150 -4.12 -21.23 -0.76
C GLY A 150 -3.84 -20.94 -2.23
N ALA A 151 -4.37 -21.82 -3.09
CA ALA A 151 -4.42 -21.64 -4.53
C ALA A 151 -5.59 -20.73 -4.92
N GLY A 152 -5.45 -20.03 -6.05
CA GLY A 152 -6.52 -19.21 -6.61
C GLY A 152 -6.58 -17.77 -6.07
N LEU A 153 -5.61 -17.32 -5.27
CA LEU A 153 -5.47 -15.94 -4.87
C LEU A 153 -4.31 -15.26 -5.63
N ALA A 154 -4.55 -14.06 -6.10
CA ALA A 154 -3.55 -13.18 -6.66
C ALA A 154 -3.13 -12.15 -5.59
N THR A 155 -1.88 -11.73 -5.60
CA THR A 155 -1.34 -10.75 -4.64
C THR A 155 -0.50 -9.69 -5.32
N ARG A 156 -0.45 -8.50 -4.72
CA ARG A 156 0.51 -7.43 -5.04
C ARG A 156 1.09 -6.89 -3.75
N THR A 157 2.41 -6.93 -3.62
CA THR A 157 3.11 -6.34 -2.47
C THR A 157 2.92 -4.81 -2.49
N LEU A 158 2.51 -4.27 -1.35
CA LEU A 158 2.32 -2.84 -1.11
C LEU A 158 3.49 -2.24 -0.34
N ALA A 159 4.07 -3.01 0.59
CA ALA A 159 5.19 -2.57 1.40
C ALA A 159 6.03 -3.77 1.85
N ARG A 160 7.32 -3.51 2.07
CA ARG A 160 8.26 -4.44 2.69
C ARG A 160 8.79 -3.81 3.96
N GLU A 161 8.63 -4.49 5.09
CA GLU A 161 8.83 -3.94 6.42
C GLU A 161 9.77 -4.80 7.25
N ARG A 162 10.58 -4.14 8.08
CA ARG A 162 11.37 -4.83 9.09
C ARG A 162 10.43 -5.52 10.10
N ARG A 163 10.88 -6.65 10.64
CA ARG A 163 10.20 -7.28 11.76
C ARG A 163 10.71 -6.69 13.06
N TRP A 164 9.79 -6.46 13.97
CA TRP A 164 10.02 -5.97 15.33
C TRP A 164 9.51 -7.01 16.30
N VAL A 165 10.01 -7.00 17.53
CA VAL A 165 9.49 -7.82 18.64
C VAL A 165 8.76 -6.92 19.63
N ALA A 166 7.58 -7.34 20.05
CA ALA A 166 6.89 -6.75 21.20
C ALA A 166 7.22 -7.58 22.44
N LEU A 167 7.63 -6.89 23.49
CA LEU A 167 8.12 -7.41 24.77
C LEU A 167 7.37 -6.76 25.92
N PRO A 168 7.17 -7.43 27.06
CA PRO A 168 6.77 -6.75 28.29
C PRO A 168 7.77 -5.64 28.64
N ALA A 169 7.32 -4.54 29.24
CA ALA A 169 8.19 -3.41 29.58
C ALA A 169 9.35 -3.81 30.53
N GLY A 170 9.15 -4.81 31.37
CA GLY A 170 10.20 -5.34 32.29
C GLY A 170 11.06 -6.46 31.70
N HIS A 171 10.97 -6.74 30.42
CA HIS A 171 11.73 -7.82 29.80
C HIS A 171 13.23 -7.51 29.74
N ARG A 172 14.11 -8.51 29.87
CA ARG A 172 15.60 -8.37 29.87
C ARG A 172 16.16 -7.67 28.62
N LEU A 173 15.43 -7.71 27.51
CA LEU A 173 15.80 -7.07 26.24
C LEU A 173 15.10 -5.70 26.02
N ALA A 174 14.29 -5.23 26.96
CA ALA A 174 13.49 -4.02 26.81
C ALA A 174 14.36 -2.76 26.61
N ASP A 175 15.55 -2.70 27.21
CA ASP A 175 16.46 -1.54 27.12
C ASP A 175 17.40 -1.56 25.91
N ARG A 176 17.34 -2.63 25.08
CA ARG A 176 18.12 -2.71 23.85
C ARG A 176 17.58 -1.73 22.80
N SER A 177 18.45 -1.13 22.01
CA SER A 177 18.03 -0.33 20.82
C SER A 177 17.59 -1.23 19.66
N GLU A 178 18.15 -2.43 19.54
CA GLU A 178 17.86 -3.46 18.57
C GLU A 178 18.15 -4.83 19.21
N VAL A 179 17.41 -5.87 18.79
CA VAL A 179 17.53 -7.24 19.29
C VAL A 179 17.99 -8.14 18.16
N ASP A 180 19.02 -8.96 18.38
CA ASP A 180 19.35 -10.04 17.46
C ASP A 180 18.37 -11.19 17.64
N PHE A 181 17.88 -11.79 16.54
CA PHE A 181 16.93 -12.89 16.62
C PHE A 181 17.46 -14.08 17.43
N ALA A 182 18.76 -14.31 17.41
CA ALA A 182 19.39 -15.36 18.23
C ALA A 182 19.15 -15.16 19.73
N GLU A 183 19.02 -13.92 20.22
CA GLU A 183 18.73 -13.62 21.63
C GLU A 183 17.29 -13.97 22.03
N LEU A 184 16.41 -14.18 21.04
CA LEU A 184 15.01 -14.61 21.23
C LEU A 184 14.84 -16.13 21.11
N GLY A 185 15.92 -16.87 20.84
CA GLY A 185 15.86 -18.31 20.54
C GLY A 185 15.18 -19.16 21.63
N ASP A 186 15.38 -18.80 22.87
CA ASP A 186 14.86 -19.55 24.05
C ASP A 186 13.59 -18.91 24.64
N GLU A 187 13.16 -17.74 24.14
CA GLU A 187 11.93 -17.10 24.58
C GLU A 187 10.69 -17.88 24.11
N PRO A 188 9.65 -17.97 24.94
CA PRO A 188 8.35 -18.42 24.46
C PRO A 188 7.74 -17.38 23.53
N PHE A 189 7.04 -17.83 22.51
CA PHE A 189 6.35 -16.97 21.55
C PHE A 189 4.84 -17.09 21.69
N VAL A 190 4.13 -15.96 21.51
CA VAL A 190 2.70 -16.00 21.24
C VAL A 190 2.52 -16.27 19.75
N ALA A 191 1.86 -17.37 19.44
CA ALA A 191 1.69 -17.86 18.07
C ALA A 191 0.31 -17.55 17.50
N LEU A 192 0.22 -17.40 16.19
CA LEU A 192 -1.05 -17.43 15.47
C LEU A 192 -1.69 -18.82 15.60
N PRO A 193 -3.03 -18.97 15.38
CA PRO A 193 -3.68 -20.25 15.33
C PRO A 193 -3.05 -21.20 14.31
N ARG A 194 -3.16 -22.51 14.52
CA ARG A 194 -2.59 -23.51 13.60
C ARG A 194 -3.19 -23.41 12.19
N SER A 195 -4.45 -22.98 12.08
CA SER A 195 -5.13 -22.73 10.79
C SER A 195 -4.49 -21.62 9.96
N ALA A 196 -3.69 -20.73 10.56
CA ALA A 196 -2.93 -19.71 9.82
C ALA A 196 -1.80 -20.31 8.94
N GLY A 197 -1.46 -21.60 9.15
CA GLY A 197 -0.54 -22.34 8.30
C GLY A 197 0.83 -21.66 8.14
N PRO A 198 1.33 -21.46 6.90
CA PRO A 198 2.64 -20.85 6.63
C PRO A 198 2.83 -19.47 7.25
N LEU A 199 1.76 -18.69 7.44
CA LEU A 199 1.85 -17.38 8.09
C LEU A 199 2.22 -17.51 9.58
N ARG A 200 1.73 -18.56 10.27
CA ARG A 200 2.15 -18.88 11.64
C ARG A 200 3.65 -19.15 11.70
N ASP A 201 4.16 -20.00 10.79
CA ASP A 201 5.59 -20.35 10.75
C ASP A 201 6.46 -19.13 10.45
N PHE A 202 5.98 -18.26 9.55
CA PHE A 202 6.65 -17.01 9.26
C PHE A 202 6.76 -16.10 10.50
N TRP A 203 5.66 -15.89 11.25
CA TRP A 203 5.70 -15.04 12.45
C TRP A 203 6.41 -15.69 13.63
N LEU A 204 6.51 -17.02 13.67
CA LEU A 204 7.38 -17.75 14.61
C LEU A 204 8.85 -17.76 14.17
N ALA A 205 9.14 -17.27 12.97
CA ALA A 205 10.46 -17.30 12.33
C ALA A 205 11.08 -18.70 12.30
N THR A 206 10.29 -19.72 11.99
CA THR A 206 10.67 -21.14 12.05
C THR A 206 11.90 -21.42 11.19
N GLU A 207 11.99 -20.86 9.99
CA GLU A 207 13.13 -21.03 9.07
C GLU A 207 14.45 -20.48 9.65
N ALA A 208 14.38 -19.39 10.43
CA ALA A 208 15.56 -18.75 11.01
C ALA A 208 16.09 -19.45 12.28
N ARG A 209 15.40 -20.52 12.74
CA ARG A 209 15.76 -21.22 14.00
C ARG A 209 16.77 -22.35 13.82
N GLY A 210 17.27 -22.58 12.60
CA GLY A 210 18.26 -23.65 12.35
C GLY A 210 17.76 -25.05 12.72
N GLY A 211 16.49 -25.33 12.50
CA GLY A 211 15.85 -26.64 12.80
C GLY A 211 15.37 -26.80 14.24
N ARG A 212 15.50 -25.78 15.09
CA ARG A 212 14.94 -25.83 16.46
C ARG A 212 13.47 -25.42 16.43
N GLU A 213 12.62 -26.22 17.12
CA GLU A 213 11.21 -25.88 17.25
C GLU A 213 11.00 -24.61 18.09
N PRO A 214 10.10 -23.71 17.69
CA PRO A 214 9.75 -22.55 18.47
C PRO A 214 9.03 -22.97 19.77
N ARG A 215 9.40 -22.35 20.87
CA ARG A 215 8.64 -22.51 22.12
C ARG A 215 7.37 -21.65 22.02
N VAL A 216 6.21 -22.29 22.06
CA VAL A 216 4.92 -21.59 22.05
C VAL A 216 4.42 -21.50 23.48
N GLY A 217 4.28 -20.27 23.99
CA GLY A 217 3.75 -20.01 25.33
C GLY A 217 2.23 -19.78 25.33
N ALA A 218 1.70 -19.21 24.23
CA ALA A 218 0.27 -19.02 24.01
C ALA A 218 -0.07 -19.06 22.54
N GLU A 219 -1.34 -19.33 22.21
CA GLU A 219 -1.93 -19.08 20.89
C GLU A 219 -2.96 -17.95 21.02
N ALA A 220 -3.05 -17.09 19.99
CA ALA A 220 -3.99 -15.99 19.96
C ALA A 220 -4.53 -15.79 18.53
N ALA A 221 -5.81 -15.47 18.43
CA ALA A 221 -6.54 -15.31 17.18
C ALA A 221 -6.73 -13.86 16.75
N SER A 222 -6.37 -12.91 17.61
CA SER A 222 -6.54 -11.48 17.39
C SER A 222 -5.36 -10.68 17.96
N PRO A 223 -5.11 -9.45 17.49
CA PRO A 223 -4.09 -8.57 18.04
C PRO A 223 -4.27 -8.31 19.55
N ASP A 224 -5.50 -8.11 20.00
CA ASP A 224 -5.76 -7.82 21.42
C ASP A 224 -5.37 -9.00 22.30
N GLU A 225 -5.72 -10.22 21.92
CA GLU A 225 -5.31 -11.43 22.65
C GLU A 225 -3.77 -11.59 22.69
N VAL A 226 -3.10 -11.30 21.55
CA VAL A 226 -1.63 -11.37 21.48
C VAL A 226 -1.00 -10.44 22.50
N PHE A 227 -1.41 -9.16 22.53
CA PHE A 227 -0.77 -8.20 23.40
C PHE A 227 -1.09 -8.44 24.87
N GLU A 228 -2.29 -8.94 25.19
CA GLU A 228 -2.60 -9.39 26.56
C GLU A 228 -1.74 -10.60 26.97
N ALA A 229 -1.51 -11.56 26.08
CA ALA A 229 -0.62 -12.69 26.35
C ALA A 229 0.83 -12.25 26.56
N VAL A 230 1.32 -11.28 25.77
CA VAL A 230 2.67 -10.70 25.93
C VAL A 230 2.81 -10.02 27.30
N VAL A 231 1.88 -9.13 27.65
CA VAL A 231 1.92 -8.40 28.93
C VAL A 231 1.84 -9.36 30.12
N SER A 232 1.05 -10.43 29.99
CA SER A 232 0.92 -11.47 31.00
C SER A 232 2.15 -12.41 31.09
N GLY A 233 3.21 -12.16 30.31
CA GLY A 233 4.45 -12.93 30.34
C GLY A 233 4.37 -14.31 29.70
N GLN A 234 3.33 -14.59 28.89
CA GLN A 234 3.16 -15.88 28.22
C GLN A 234 4.07 -16.05 27.00
N GLY A 235 4.70 -14.96 26.54
CA GLY A 235 5.65 -15.00 25.45
C GLY A 235 5.90 -13.63 24.82
N VAL A 236 6.74 -13.63 23.81
CA VAL A 236 7.02 -12.46 22.95
C VAL A 236 6.34 -12.65 21.60
N VAL A 237 6.16 -11.59 20.82
CA VAL A 237 5.57 -11.69 19.48
C VAL A 237 6.35 -10.86 18.47
N LEU A 238 6.54 -11.39 17.27
CA LEU A 238 7.04 -10.63 16.13
C LEU A 238 5.89 -9.87 15.45
N ILE A 239 6.12 -8.62 15.13
CA ILE A 239 5.19 -7.75 14.40
C ILE A 239 5.91 -7.04 13.28
N ALA A 240 5.16 -6.49 12.32
CA ALA A 240 5.71 -5.62 11.30
C ALA A 240 5.93 -4.20 11.83
N GLU A 241 6.93 -3.49 11.32
CA GLU A 241 7.29 -2.13 11.71
C GLU A 241 6.10 -1.16 11.66
N GLY A 242 5.29 -1.23 10.59
CA GLY A 242 4.10 -0.38 10.44
C GLY A 242 3.03 -0.59 11.52
N ASN A 243 3.06 -1.70 12.22
CA ASN A 243 2.12 -2.00 13.29
C ASN A 243 2.58 -1.45 14.65
N VAL A 244 3.87 -1.11 14.83
CA VAL A 244 4.41 -0.59 16.09
C VAL A 244 3.66 0.64 16.59
N GLY A 245 3.34 1.56 15.67
CA GLY A 245 2.61 2.79 16.01
C GLY A 245 1.16 2.57 16.43
N LEU A 246 0.55 1.47 16.01
CA LEU A 246 -0.86 1.15 16.27
C LEU A 246 -1.08 0.53 17.66
N TYR A 247 -0.07 -0.18 18.18
CA TYR A 247 -0.16 -0.95 19.43
C TYR A 247 0.74 -0.37 20.52
N ARG A 248 0.76 0.96 20.65
CA ARG A 248 1.49 1.65 21.72
C ARG A 248 0.77 1.50 23.05
N ARG A 249 1.45 0.87 24.01
CA ARG A 249 1.00 0.71 25.43
C ARG A 249 2.17 0.98 26.35
N SER A 250 1.92 1.45 27.56
CA SER A 250 2.96 1.72 28.57
C SER A 250 3.60 0.46 29.13
N ASP A 251 2.90 -0.66 29.05
CA ASP A 251 3.33 -1.99 29.54
C ASP A 251 4.03 -2.84 28.45
N LEU A 252 4.15 -2.30 27.24
CA LEU A 252 4.82 -2.95 26.09
C LEU A 252 5.99 -2.11 25.57
N VAL A 253 7.02 -2.80 25.15
CA VAL A 253 8.17 -2.21 24.45
C VAL A 253 8.35 -2.92 23.12
N HIS A 254 8.60 -2.14 22.07
CA HIS A 254 8.84 -2.64 20.73
C HIS A 254 10.30 -2.41 20.35
N ARG A 255 10.97 -3.42 19.81
CA ARG A 255 12.37 -3.33 19.35
C ARG A 255 12.51 -3.92 17.94
N PRO A 256 13.28 -3.27 17.06
CA PRO A 256 13.59 -3.85 15.76
C PRO A 256 14.40 -5.14 15.95
N VAL A 257 14.13 -6.13 15.09
CA VAL A 257 14.84 -7.42 15.14
C VAL A 257 15.77 -7.53 13.94
N ARG A 258 17.02 -7.86 14.22
CA ARG A 258 18.06 -8.17 13.24
C ARG A 258 18.13 -9.69 13.01
N GLY A 259 18.57 -10.07 11.79
CA GLY A 259 18.74 -11.49 11.42
C GLY A 259 17.49 -12.17 10.90
N LEU A 260 16.42 -11.41 10.61
CA LEU A 260 15.19 -11.91 10.00
C LEU A 260 14.92 -11.27 8.63
N PRO A 261 14.34 -12.02 7.68
CA PRO A 261 13.82 -11.42 6.45
C PRO A 261 12.68 -10.46 6.77
N ALA A 262 12.51 -9.46 5.91
CA ALA A 262 11.42 -8.50 6.01
C ALA A 262 10.06 -9.17 5.81
N ALA A 263 9.01 -8.53 6.33
CA ALA A 263 7.62 -8.92 6.12
C ALA A 263 7.03 -8.14 4.93
N ASP A 264 6.37 -8.83 4.03
CA ASP A 264 5.70 -8.23 2.88
C ASP A 264 4.21 -8.04 3.18
N LEU A 265 3.75 -6.78 3.26
CA LEU A 265 2.33 -6.43 3.25
C LEU A 265 1.84 -6.42 1.81
N ALA A 266 0.76 -7.12 1.52
CA ALA A 266 0.19 -7.20 0.19
C ALA A 266 -1.31 -6.90 0.19
N ILE A 267 -1.82 -6.48 -0.99
CA ILE A 267 -3.24 -6.59 -1.32
C ILE A 267 -3.45 -7.90 -2.05
N ALA A 268 -4.48 -8.65 -1.66
CA ALA A 268 -4.86 -9.93 -2.25
C ALA A 268 -6.30 -9.88 -2.78
N TRP A 269 -6.59 -10.69 -3.79
CA TRP A 269 -7.92 -10.88 -4.36
C TRP A 269 -8.01 -12.27 -5.00
N ARG A 270 -9.23 -12.74 -5.34
CA ARG A 270 -9.37 -13.98 -6.09
C ARG A 270 -8.83 -13.83 -7.50
N ALA A 271 -8.01 -14.76 -7.95
CA ALA A 271 -7.33 -14.68 -9.25
C ALA A 271 -8.31 -14.71 -10.45
N ASP A 272 -9.51 -15.26 -10.25
CA ASP A 272 -10.60 -15.31 -11.21
C ASP A 272 -11.58 -14.13 -11.10
N ASP A 273 -11.33 -13.18 -10.19
CA ASP A 273 -12.13 -11.96 -10.10
C ASP A 273 -11.66 -10.93 -11.14
N HIS A 274 -12.38 -10.84 -12.24
CA HIS A 274 -12.09 -9.95 -13.35
C HIS A 274 -12.88 -8.64 -13.32
N ARG A 275 -13.55 -8.34 -12.20
CA ARG A 275 -14.30 -7.07 -12.07
C ARG A 275 -13.39 -5.87 -12.24
N PRO A 276 -13.75 -4.89 -13.09
CA PRO A 276 -12.94 -3.70 -13.31
C PRO A 276 -12.75 -2.87 -12.03
N GLU A 277 -13.70 -2.91 -11.11
CA GLU A 277 -13.65 -2.23 -9.82
C GLU A 277 -12.53 -2.79 -8.93
N VAL A 278 -12.39 -4.11 -8.88
CA VAL A 278 -11.30 -4.77 -8.15
C VAL A 278 -9.96 -4.37 -8.74
N ALA A 279 -9.83 -4.45 -10.07
CA ALA A 279 -8.60 -4.08 -10.78
C ALA A 279 -8.24 -2.58 -10.56
N GLU A 280 -9.23 -1.68 -10.57
CA GLU A 280 -9.03 -0.25 -10.35
C GLU A 280 -8.53 0.04 -8.94
N LEU A 281 -9.12 -0.59 -7.91
CA LEU A 281 -8.70 -0.41 -6.52
C LEU A 281 -7.29 -0.99 -6.27
N VAL A 282 -7.00 -2.18 -6.79
CA VAL A 282 -5.65 -2.78 -6.73
C VAL A 282 -4.61 -1.86 -7.36
N ALA A 283 -4.89 -1.35 -8.57
CA ALA A 283 -3.98 -0.45 -9.27
C ALA A 283 -3.74 0.87 -8.50
N ALA A 284 -4.76 1.42 -7.85
CA ALA A 284 -4.64 2.64 -7.06
C ALA A 284 -3.80 2.41 -5.80
N LEU A 285 -4.06 1.32 -5.06
CA LEU A 285 -3.29 0.95 -3.86
C LEU A 285 -1.82 0.69 -4.18
N THR A 286 -1.53 0.06 -5.32
CA THR A 286 -0.16 -0.24 -5.75
C THR A 286 0.62 1.01 -6.15
N ARG A 287 -0.04 2.02 -6.77
CA ARG A 287 0.61 3.30 -7.12
C ARG A 287 0.91 4.17 -5.91
N GLY A 288 0.08 4.13 -4.87
CA GLY A 288 0.27 4.88 -3.63
C GLY A 288 1.30 4.27 -2.67
N GLY A 289 1.75 3.04 -2.91
CA GLY A 289 2.53 2.21 -2.00
C GLY A 289 4.05 2.33 -2.09
N HIS A 290 4.64 3.47 -2.49
CA HIS A 290 6.09 3.70 -2.40
C HIS A 290 6.43 4.92 -1.52
N PRO A 291 6.62 4.76 -0.21
CA PRO A 291 7.68 5.48 0.46
C PRO A 291 8.95 4.63 0.34
N GLN A 292 9.93 5.14 -0.38
CA GLN A 292 11.32 4.70 -0.24
C GLN A 292 11.70 4.79 1.23
N PRO A 293 12.42 3.81 1.81
CA PRO A 293 13.02 4.00 3.12
C PRO A 293 13.99 5.17 3.00
N GLY A 294 13.77 6.18 3.82
CA GLY A 294 14.72 7.27 4.00
C GLY A 294 16.07 6.71 4.41
N GLY A 295 17.10 7.22 3.74
CA GLY A 295 18.49 6.93 4.03
C GLY A 295 18.91 7.43 5.43
#